data_d618c0dd5ad37f3449d813d76ee09af8
#
_entry.id   d618c0dd5ad37f3449d813d76ee09af8
#
_cell.length_a   1.000
_cell.length_b   1.000
_cell.length_c   1.000
_cell.angle_alpha   90.00
_cell.angle_beta   90.00
_cell.angle_gamma   90.00
#
_symmetry.space_group_name_H-M   'P 1'
#
loop_
_entity.id
_entity.type
_entity.pdbx_description
1 polymer ?
#
loop_
_entity_poly.entity_id
_entity_poly.type
_entity_poly.pdbx_seq_one_letter_code
_entity_poly.pdbx_strand_id
1 'polypeptide(L)'
;WEEDYAALEKDAAEFAKLKGAIEADVSKIPAVLDAYYGLHRRLSKLSVYARMRFDQDTTDSTYQTMSAKIGSLGVKIGAASAFVEPEILSYSKEQLEAAEKENERTAYYGRKIEEMLRGQEHTLDAEKEELLAAAGDMAEAPDDIFSVLMNADMKYPDIVLEDGTHLPLTNSTYISYMESPDRAVREGAFKTLYGQIASLKNTFAAIYRGNLKQAKFYAQSRKYSSARARERL
;
A
#
# COMPACT_ATOMS: atom_id res chain seq x y z
N TRP A 1 -9.68 19.48 -8.36
CA TRP A 1 -9.36 18.06 -8.51
C TRP A 1 -9.41 17.63 -9.99
N GLU A 2 -10.50 17.94 -10.73
CA GLU A 2 -10.66 17.51 -12.13
C GLU A 2 -9.58 18.12 -13.05
N GLU A 3 -9.22 19.39 -12.86
CA GLU A 3 -8.14 20.06 -13.61
C GLU A 3 -6.80 19.39 -13.33
N ASP A 4 -6.48 19.12 -12.05
CA ASP A 4 -5.24 18.46 -11.66
C ASP A 4 -5.18 17.01 -12.16
N TYR A 5 -6.33 16.31 -12.17
CA TYR A 5 -6.45 14.96 -12.73
C TYR A 5 -6.11 14.97 -14.24
N ALA A 6 -6.76 15.84 -15.01
CA ALA A 6 -6.50 15.94 -16.45
C ALA A 6 -5.05 16.34 -16.78
N ALA A 7 -4.49 17.27 -15.98
CA ALA A 7 -3.09 17.66 -16.13
C ALA A 7 -2.14 16.49 -15.81
N LEU A 8 -2.43 15.72 -14.74
CA LEU A 8 -1.60 14.59 -14.37
C LEU A 8 -1.68 13.45 -15.40
N GLU A 9 -2.85 13.21 -16.00
CA GLU A 9 -3.01 12.23 -17.07
C GLU A 9 -2.18 12.60 -18.30
N LYS A 10 -2.17 13.89 -18.68
CA LYS A 10 -1.32 14.40 -19.76
C LYS A 10 0.17 14.25 -19.44
N ASP A 11 0.57 14.62 -18.22
CA ASP A 11 1.97 14.54 -17.81
C ASP A 11 2.46 13.08 -17.75
N ALA A 12 1.60 12.13 -17.40
CA ALA A 12 1.93 10.70 -17.47
C ALA A 12 2.22 10.23 -18.90
N ALA A 13 1.45 10.73 -19.88
CA ALA A 13 1.70 10.42 -21.29
C ALA A 13 3.02 11.06 -21.80
N GLU A 14 3.36 12.26 -21.34
CA GLU A 14 4.65 12.89 -21.66
C GLU A 14 5.81 12.15 -21.00
N PHE A 15 5.62 11.70 -19.74
CA PHE A 15 6.63 10.92 -19.02
C PHE A 15 6.98 9.60 -19.73
N ALA A 16 5.98 8.92 -20.30
CA ALA A 16 6.21 7.67 -21.05
C ALA A 16 7.20 7.86 -22.23
N LYS A 17 7.35 9.08 -22.77
CA LYS A 17 8.29 9.39 -23.86
C LYS A 17 9.75 9.40 -23.40
N LEU A 18 9.99 9.40 -22.07
CA LEU A 18 11.35 9.30 -21.52
C LEU A 18 11.91 7.86 -21.52
N LYS A 19 11.11 6.89 -21.94
CA LYS A 19 11.59 5.51 -22.12
C LYS A 19 12.81 5.45 -23.03
N GLY A 20 13.85 4.77 -22.60
CA GLY A 20 15.15 4.69 -23.27
C GLY A 20 16.13 5.82 -22.91
N ALA A 21 15.69 6.83 -22.17
CA ALA A 21 16.55 7.97 -21.85
C ALA A 21 17.67 7.60 -20.86
N ILE A 22 17.36 6.79 -19.84
CA ILE A 22 18.36 6.30 -18.88
C ILE A 22 19.28 5.31 -19.56
N GLU A 23 18.74 4.38 -20.35
CA GLU A 23 19.53 3.37 -21.07
C GLU A 23 20.55 4.03 -22.01
N ALA A 24 20.19 5.13 -22.67
CA ALA A 24 21.06 5.87 -23.54
C ALA A 24 22.13 6.70 -22.78
N ASP A 25 21.83 7.19 -21.58
CA ASP A 25 22.71 8.10 -20.84
C ASP A 25 22.41 8.02 -19.32
N VAL A 26 23.34 7.45 -18.57
CA VAL A 26 23.25 7.28 -17.10
C VAL A 26 23.05 8.60 -16.36
N SER A 27 23.53 9.71 -16.91
CA SER A 27 23.37 11.06 -16.34
C SER A 27 21.91 11.54 -16.30
N LYS A 28 20.99 10.86 -17.01
CA LYS A 28 19.56 11.16 -17.02
C LYS A 28 18.82 10.61 -15.81
N ILE A 29 19.42 9.70 -15.04
CA ILE A 29 18.80 9.10 -13.86
C ILE A 29 18.12 10.14 -12.96
N PRO A 30 18.78 11.21 -12.48
CA PRO A 30 18.14 12.15 -11.58
C PRO A 30 16.96 12.89 -12.20
N ALA A 31 17.06 13.30 -13.46
CA ALA A 31 15.97 14.00 -14.12
C ALA A 31 14.73 13.12 -14.30
N VAL A 32 14.92 11.86 -14.67
CA VAL A 32 13.82 10.89 -14.82
C VAL A 32 13.23 10.56 -13.46
N LEU A 33 14.04 10.34 -12.41
CA LEU A 33 13.55 10.07 -11.06
C LEU A 33 12.83 11.29 -10.45
N ASP A 34 13.29 12.52 -10.69
CA ASP A 34 12.57 13.73 -10.27
C ASP A 34 11.18 13.80 -10.89
N ALA A 35 11.07 13.53 -12.18
CA ALA A 35 9.80 13.49 -12.89
C ALA A 35 8.91 12.33 -12.41
N TYR A 36 9.47 11.14 -12.21
CA TYR A 36 8.80 9.98 -11.63
C TYR A 36 8.18 10.29 -10.28
N TYR A 37 8.97 10.78 -9.33
CA TYR A 37 8.46 11.12 -8.00
C TYR A 37 7.51 12.32 -8.02
N GLY A 38 7.69 13.24 -8.97
CA GLY A 38 6.76 14.34 -9.22
C GLY A 38 5.35 13.84 -9.59
N LEU A 39 5.26 12.91 -10.53
CA LEU A 39 3.99 12.26 -10.92
C LEU A 39 3.36 11.51 -9.75
N HIS A 40 4.12 10.66 -9.07
CA HIS A 40 3.62 9.85 -7.96
C HIS A 40 3.18 10.70 -6.77
N ARG A 41 3.84 11.82 -6.48
CA ARG A 41 3.41 12.76 -5.44
C ARG A 41 2.08 13.41 -5.77
N ARG A 42 1.86 13.81 -7.01
CA ARG A 42 0.58 14.39 -7.46
C ARG A 42 -0.52 13.35 -7.45
N LEU A 43 -0.26 12.16 -7.94
CA LEU A 43 -1.18 11.01 -7.86
C LEU A 43 -1.60 10.75 -6.40
N SER A 44 -0.65 10.68 -5.48
CA SER A 44 -0.91 10.48 -4.06
C SER A 44 -1.82 11.55 -3.48
N LYS A 45 -1.59 12.83 -3.78
CA LYS A 45 -2.45 13.92 -3.30
C LYS A 45 -3.89 13.78 -3.79
N LEU A 46 -4.08 13.48 -5.08
CA LEU A 46 -5.41 13.31 -5.67
C LEU A 46 -6.11 12.06 -5.11
N SER A 47 -5.35 10.97 -4.89
CA SER A 47 -5.85 9.72 -4.32
C SER A 47 -6.31 9.90 -2.87
N VAL A 48 -5.51 10.57 -2.04
CA VAL A 48 -5.86 10.85 -0.64
C VAL A 48 -7.14 11.67 -0.57
N TYR A 49 -7.26 12.72 -1.38
CA TYR A 49 -8.48 13.52 -1.42
C TYR A 49 -9.70 12.68 -1.81
N ALA A 50 -9.61 11.93 -2.92
CA ALA A 50 -10.70 11.08 -3.40
C ALA A 50 -11.11 10.05 -2.35
N ARG A 51 -10.13 9.41 -1.70
CA ARG A 51 -10.37 8.42 -0.65
C ARG A 51 -11.03 9.00 0.59
N MET A 52 -10.54 10.13 1.10
CA MET A 52 -11.14 10.79 2.27
C MET A 52 -12.58 11.23 2.01
N ARG A 53 -12.88 11.71 0.79
CA ARG A 53 -14.26 12.08 0.42
C ARG A 53 -15.15 10.85 0.29
N PHE A 54 -14.65 9.78 -0.29
CA PHE A 54 -15.36 8.50 -0.35
C PHE A 54 -15.64 7.93 1.05
N ASP A 55 -14.66 7.97 1.96
CA ASP A 55 -14.80 7.46 3.33
C ASP A 55 -15.76 8.31 4.17
N GLN A 56 -15.95 9.60 3.83
CA GLN A 56 -16.93 10.47 4.48
C GLN A 56 -18.38 10.06 4.16
N ASP A 57 -18.64 9.68 2.91
CA ASP A 57 -19.94 9.16 2.46
C ASP A 57 -19.74 8.16 1.31
N THR A 58 -19.77 6.88 1.67
CA THR A 58 -19.59 5.78 0.71
C THR A 58 -20.76 5.60 -0.25
N THR A 59 -21.89 6.31 -0.01
CA THR A 59 -23.09 6.25 -0.87
C THR A 59 -23.12 7.34 -1.93
N ASP A 60 -22.26 8.36 -1.82
CA ASP A 60 -22.16 9.44 -2.81
C ASP A 60 -21.50 8.94 -4.10
N SER A 61 -22.28 8.88 -5.17
CA SER A 61 -21.83 8.41 -6.49
C SER A 61 -20.70 9.27 -7.08
N THR A 62 -20.61 10.55 -6.72
CA THR A 62 -19.54 11.46 -7.17
C THR A 62 -18.20 10.97 -6.65
N TYR A 63 -18.13 10.64 -5.35
CA TYR A 63 -16.90 10.21 -4.71
C TYR A 63 -16.54 8.75 -5.05
N GLN A 64 -17.54 7.89 -5.27
CA GLN A 64 -17.32 6.57 -5.86
C GLN A 64 -16.65 6.69 -7.23
N THR A 65 -17.18 7.55 -8.10
CA THR A 65 -16.62 7.79 -9.45
C THR A 65 -15.22 8.39 -9.37
N MET A 66 -14.98 9.34 -8.47
CA MET A 66 -13.68 9.97 -8.26
C MET A 66 -12.63 8.95 -7.81
N SER A 67 -13.00 8.05 -6.89
CA SER A 67 -12.12 6.97 -6.42
C SER A 67 -11.78 5.98 -7.53
N ALA A 68 -12.77 5.58 -8.35
CA ALA A 68 -12.54 4.71 -9.49
C ALA A 68 -11.64 5.34 -10.57
N LYS A 69 -11.88 6.63 -10.90
CA LYS A 69 -11.05 7.38 -11.85
C LYS A 69 -9.59 7.42 -11.42
N ILE A 70 -9.32 7.77 -10.15
CA ILE A 70 -7.95 7.91 -9.69
C ILE A 70 -7.23 6.56 -9.61
N GLY A 71 -7.94 5.48 -9.29
CA GLY A 71 -7.41 4.12 -9.38
C GLY A 71 -6.96 3.78 -10.80
N SER A 72 -7.82 4.05 -11.79
CA SER A 72 -7.50 3.84 -13.21
C SER A 72 -6.30 4.68 -13.66
N LEU A 73 -6.20 5.93 -13.20
CA LEU A 73 -5.04 6.78 -13.51
C LEU A 73 -3.76 6.24 -12.87
N GLY A 74 -3.85 5.69 -11.65
CA GLY A 74 -2.73 5.02 -10.99
C GLY A 74 -2.17 3.86 -11.82
N VAL A 75 -3.03 3.04 -12.39
CA VAL A 75 -2.63 1.95 -13.31
C VAL A 75 -1.92 2.52 -14.55
N LYS A 76 -2.47 3.58 -15.17
CA LYS A 76 -1.83 4.23 -16.32
C LYS A 76 -0.45 4.80 -15.99
N ILE A 77 -0.30 5.47 -14.85
CA ILE A 77 0.99 6.02 -14.39
C ILE A 77 1.97 4.88 -14.09
N GLY A 78 1.52 3.80 -13.46
CA GLY A 78 2.34 2.60 -13.24
C GLY A 78 2.88 2.04 -14.55
N ALA A 79 2.03 1.86 -15.55
CA ALA A 79 2.43 1.38 -16.87
C ALA A 79 3.39 2.36 -17.58
N ALA A 80 3.12 3.67 -17.52
CA ALA A 80 3.96 4.71 -18.12
C ALA A 80 5.35 4.79 -17.48
N SER A 81 5.50 4.39 -16.23
CA SER A 81 6.74 4.45 -15.46
C SER A 81 7.47 3.10 -15.30
N ALA A 82 6.91 2.03 -15.82
CA ALA A 82 7.45 0.68 -15.65
C ALA A 82 8.87 0.47 -16.23
N PHE A 83 9.33 1.35 -17.12
CA PHE A 83 10.67 1.31 -17.71
C PHE A 83 11.78 1.79 -16.78
N VAL A 84 11.46 2.58 -15.76
CA VAL A 84 12.46 3.31 -14.95
C VAL A 84 13.44 2.36 -14.24
N GLU A 85 12.91 1.39 -13.51
CA GLU A 85 13.74 0.44 -12.77
C GLU A 85 14.55 -0.48 -13.69
N PRO A 86 13.98 -1.11 -14.74
CA PRO A 86 14.75 -1.91 -15.69
C PRO A 86 15.89 -1.13 -16.38
N GLU A 87 15.66 0.13 -16.75
CA GLU A 87 16.71 0.94 -17.37
C GLU A 87 17.84 1.29 -16.40
N ILE A 88 17.53 1.60 -15.13
CA ILE A 88 18.57 1.80 -14.11
C ILE A 88 19.36 0.50 -13.89
N LEU A 89 18.66 -0.62 -13.78
CA LEU A 89 19.27 -1.95 -13.56
C LEU A 89 19.98 -2.52 -14.80
N SER A 90 19.93 -1.85 -15.96
CA SER A 90 20.75 -2.21 -17.13
C SER A 90 22.23 -1.85 -16.95
N TYR A 91 22.54 -0.92 -16.03
CA TYR A 91 23.90 -0.56 -15.66
C TYR A 91 24.47 -1.47 -14.58
N SER A 92 25.79 -1.70 -14.61
CA SER A 92 26.47 -2.40 -13.52
C SER A 92 26.51 -1.55 -12.25
N LYS A 93 26.71 -2.21 -11.11
CA LYS A 93 26.86 -1.53 -9.83
C LYS A 93 27.99 -0.50 -9.87
N GLU A 94 29.12 -0.85 -10.49
CA GLU A 94 30.30 0.03 -10.62
C GLU A 94 29.99 1.27 -11.45
N GLN A 95 29.18 1.14 -12.51
CA GLN A 95 28.77 2.28 -13.36
C GLN A 95 27.84 3.21 -12.58
N LEU A 96 26.90 2.68 -11.80
CA LEU A 96 26.00 3.46 -10.97
C LEU A 96 26.75 4.19 -9.85
N GLU A 97 27.69 3.51 -9.17
CA GLU A 97 28.57 4.14 -8.16
C GLU A 97 29.48 5.24 -8.77
N ALA A 98 29.92 5.09 -10.00
CA ALA A 98 30.65 6.14 -10.71
C ALA A 98 29.77 7.35 -11.01
N ALA A 99 28.55 7.13 -11.50
CA ALA A 99 27.59 8.19 -11.78
C ALA A 99 27.17 8.96 -10.49
N GLU A 100 27.08 8.27 -9.35
CA GLU A 100 26.84 8.93 -8.06
C GLU A 100 28.01 9.83 -7.62
N LYS A 101 29.25 9.42 -7.88
CA LYS A 101 30.42 10.25 -7.55
C LYS A 101 30.55 11.46 -8.44
N GLU A 102 30.11 11.38 -9.70
CA GLU A 102 30.18 12.45 -10.68
C GLU A 102 29.04 13.47 -10.56
N ASN A 103 27.90 13.06 -10.00
CA ASN A 103 26.70 13.89 -9.96
C ASN A 103 26.02 13.82 -8.58
N GLU A 104 26.08 14.91 -7.83
CA GLU A 104 25.45 15.05 -6.51
C GLU A 104 23.95 14.70 -6.53
N ARG A 105 23.25 15.05 -7.63
CA ARG A 105 21.83 14.73 -7.76
C ARG A 105 21.59 13.24 -7.97
N THR A 106 22.49 12.52 -8.64
CA THR A 106 22.46 11.04 -8.72
C THR A 106 22.73 10.45 -7.33
N ALA A 107 23.72 10.95 -6.61
CA ALA A 107 24.02 10.53 -5.23
C ALA A 107 22.84 10.71 -4.25
N TYR A 108 22.01 11.73 -4.44
CA TYR A 108 20.77 11.91 -3.69
C TYR A 108 19.83 10.69 -3.81
N TYR A 109 19.84 10.04 -4.97
CA TYR A 109 19.06 8.82 -5.23
C TYR A 109 19.83 7.53 -4.93
N GLY A 110 21.08 7.59 -4.48
CA GLY A 110 21.96 6.44 -4.27
C GLY A 110 21.32 5.35 -3.38
N ARG A 111 20.66 5.73 -2.29
CA ARG A 111 19.93 4.75 -1.46
C ARG A 111 18.83 4.03 -2.24
N LYS A 112 18.10 4.74 -3.08
CA LYS A 112 17.03 4.13 -3.89
C LYS A 112 17.59 3.20 -4.95
N ILE A 113 18.70 3.60 -5.59
CA ILE A 113 19.43 2.77 -6.56
C ILE A 113 19.95 1.50 -5.87
N GLU A 114 20.53 1.61 -4.67
CA GLU A 114 20.96 0.45 -3.88
C GLU A 114 19.81 -0.50 -3.53
N GLU A 115 18.64 0.04 -3.19
CA GLU A 115 17.43 -0.77 -2.94
C GLU A 115 17.00 -1.54 -4.20
N MET A 116 17.03 -0.89 -5.38
CA MET A 116 16.73 -1.54 -6.66
C MET A 116 17.74 -2.65 -6.96
N LEU A 117 19.03 -2.39 -6.80
CA LEU A 117 20.10 -3.39 -7.00
C LEU A 117 19.93 -4.60 -6.07
N ARG A 118 19.58 -4.38 -4.80
CA ARG A 118 19.28 -5.48 -3.86
C ARG A 118 18.05 -6.29 -4.24
N GLY A 119 17.03 -5.60 -4.81
CA GLY A 119 15.82 -6.25 -5.31
C GLY A 119 16.02 -7.09 -6.58
N GLN A 120 17.05 -6.80 -7.36
CA GLN A 120 17.28 -7.41 -8.69
C GLN A 120 17.37 -8.94 -8.65
N GLU A 121 18.01 -9.52 -7.65
CA GLU A 121 18.14 -10.99 -7.48
C GLU A 121 16.79 -11.66 -7.17
N HIS A 122 15.79 -10.88 -6.78
CA HIS A 122 14.44 -11.30 -6.45
C HIS A 122 13.40 -10.95 -7.53
N THR A 123 13.83 -10.33 -8.61
CA THR A 123 13.01 -10.06 -9.79
C THR A 123 13.01 -11.31 -10.67
N LEU A 124 11.81 -11.70 -11.11
CA LEU A 124 11.63 -12.87 -11.96
C LEU A 124 11.59 -12.45 -13.43
N ASP A 125 11.57 -13.46 -14.32
CA ASP A 125 11.29 -13.21 -15.73
C ASP A 125 9.84 -12.69 -15.93
N ALA A 126 9.59 -12.03 -17.06
CA ALA A 126 8.34 -11.35 -17.34
C ALA A 126 7.11 -12.28 -17.25
N GLU A 127 7.22 -13.52 -17.70
CA GLU A 127 6.14 -14.52 -17.66
C GLU A 127 5.75 -14.86 -16.21
N LYS A 128 6.75 -15.05 -15.34
CA LYS A 128 6.50 -15.33 -13.92
C LYS A 128 5.98 -14.11 -13.16
N GLU A 129 6.48 -12.90 -13.50
CA GLU A 129 5.95 -11.67 -12.91
C GLU A 129 4.49 -11.44 -13.27
N GLU A 130 4.12 -11.70 -14.53
CA GLU A 130 2.72 -11.63 -14.99
C GLU A 130 1.83 -12.64 -14.25
N LEU A 131 2.31 -13.87 -14.07
CA LEU A 131 1.60 -14.90 -13.31
C LEU A 131 1.42 -14.51 -11.84
N LEU A 132 2.46 -13.95 -11.20
CA LEU A 132 2.36 -13.48 -9.81
C LEU A 132 1.44 -12.27 -9.67
N ALA A 133 1.42 -11.37 -10.67
CA ALA A 133 0.50 -10.25 -10.71
C ALA A 133 -0.96 -10.72 -10.84
N ALA A 134 -1.22 -11.70 -11.72
CA ALA A 134 -2.54 -12.30 -11.88
C ALA A 134 -3.03 -13.03 -10.61
N ALA A 135 -2.13 -13.54 -9.77
CA ALA A 135 -2.47 -14.15 -8.50
C ALA A 135 -2.81 -13.11 -7.40
N GLY A 136 -2.64 -11.81 -7.67
CA GLY A 136 -2.80 -10.73 -6.71
C GLY A 136 -4.19 -10.71 -6.07
N ASP A 137 -5.26 -10.65 -6.86
CA ASP A 137 -6.65 -10.64 -6.37
C ASP A 137 -6.95 -11.80 -5.42
N MET A 138 -6.52 -13.01 -5.79
CA MET A 138 -6.69 -14.18 -4.93
C MET A 138 -5.88 -14.07 -3.64
N ALA A 139 -4.71 -13.48 -3.73
CA ALA A 139 -3.81 -13.33 -2.59
C ALA A 139 -4.31 -12.29 -1.57
N GLU A 140 -5.05 -11.27 -1.99
CA GLU A 140 -5.63 -10.23 -1.13
C GLU A 140 -6.86 -10.70 -0.35
N ALA A 141 -7.48 -11.83 -0.73
CA ALA A 141 -8.69 -12.33 -0.11
C ALA A 141 -8.65 -12.41 1.44
N PRO A 142 -7.56 -12.79 2.13
CA PRO A 142 -7.52 -12.76 3.59
C PRO A 142 -7.68 -11.35 4.19
N ASP A 143 -7.14 -10.33 3.54
CA ASP A 143 -7.24 -8.94 3.98
C ASP A 143 -8.65 -8.39 3.75
N ASP A 144 -9.25 -8.69 2.61
CA ASP A 144 -10.64 -8.35 2.30
C ASP A 144 -11.60 -8.97 3.30
N ILE A 145 -11.45 -10.28 3.60
CA ILE A 145 -12.29 -10.97 4.58
C ILE A 145 -12.13 -10.32 5.96
N PHE A 146 -10.91 -9.97 6.35
CA PHE A 146 -10.66 -9.26 7.61
C PHE A 146 -11.34 -7.90 7.63
N SER A 147 -11.24 -7.14 6.55
CA SER A 147 -11.83 -5.82 6.43
C SER A 147 -13.35 -5.85 6.50
N VAL A 148 -13.99 -6.77 5.80
CA VAL A 148 -15.46 -6.97 5.86
C VAL A 148 -15.88 -7.40 7.27
N LEU A 149 -15.19 -8.38 7.85
CA LEU A 149 -15.50 -8.84 9.21
C LEU A 149 -15.42 -7.71 10.23
N MET A 150 -14.34 -6.89 10.18
CA MET A 150 -14.12 -5.86 11.20
C MET A 150 -15.00 -4.61 11.00
N ASN A 151 -15.29 -4.24 9.75
CA ASN A 151 -15.95 -2.97 9.46
C ASN A 151 -17.46 -3.11 9.22
N ALA A 152 -17.93 -4.29 8.78
CA ALA A 152 -19.33 -4.53 8.48
C ALA A 152 -20.01 -5.48 9.47
N ASP A 153 -19.40 -6.64 9.73
CA ASP A 153 -20.07 -7.72 10.45
C ASP A 153 -19.85 -7.69 11.96
N MET A 154 -18.68 -7.16 12.40
CA MET A 154 -18.35 -7.10 13.83
C MET A 154 -19.28 -6.14 14.57
N LYS A 155 -20.04 -6.68 15.50
CA LYS A 155 -20.89 -5.90 16.41
C LYS A 155 -20.49 -6.21 17.84
N TYR A 156 -20.29 -5.17 18.62
CA TYR A 156 -20.00 -5.32 20.04
C TYR A 156 -21.30 -5.16 20.83
N PRO A 157 -21.56 -6.02 21.82
CA PRO A 157 -22.65 -5.77 22.79
C PRO A 157 -22.40 -4.46 23.54
N ASP A 158 -23.47 -3.88 24.09
CA ASP A 158 -23.34 -2.78 25.03
C ASP A 158 -22.60 -3.22 26.29
N ILE A 159 -21.85 -2.33 26.90
CA ILE A 159 -21.35 -2.49 28.26
C ILE A 159 -22.53 -2.23 29.20
N VAL A 160 -22.84 -3.20 30.06
CA VAL A 160 -23.90 -3.06 31.06
C VAL A 160 -23.25 -2.89 32.42
N LEU A 161 -23.45 -1.72 33.04
CA LEU A 161 -22.96 -1.41 34.39
C LEU A 161 -23.91 -1.98 35.46
N GLU A 162 -23.43 -2.05 36.71
CA GLU A 162 -24.21 -2.59 37.85
C GLU A 162 -25.52 -1.85 38.12
N ASP A 163 -25.56 -0.55 37.83
CA ASP A 163 -26.75 0.30 37.95
C ASP A 163 -27.75 0.13 36.77
N GLY A 164 -27.44 -0.77 35.82
CA GLY A 164 -28.26 -0.98 34.63
C GLY A 164 -27.99 -0.02 33.48
N THR A 165 -27.00 0.85 33.58
CA THR A 165 -26.63 1.76 32.49
C THR A 165 -26.05 0.97 31.32
N HIS A 166 -26.53 1.25 30.11
CA HIS A 166 -26.03 0.71 28.85
C HIS A 166 -25.14 1.71 28.15
N LEU A 167 -23.89 1.30 27.85
CA LEU A 167 -22.91 2.11 27.12
C LEU A 167 -22.58 1.41 25.78
N PRO A 168 -22.97 2.02 24.62
CA PRO A 168 -22.71 1.45 23.31
C PRO A 168 -21.21 1.33 23.04
N LEU A 169 -20.73 0.14 22.70
CA LEU A 169 -19.33 -0.14 22.42
C LEU A 169 -19.06 -0.18 20.91
N THR A 170 -18.10 0.62 20.49
CA THR A 170 -17.52 0.63 19.12
C THR A 170 -16.02 0.72 19.22
N ASN A 171 -15.29 0.53 18.09
CA ASN A 171 -13.84 0.75 18.05
C ASN A 171 -13.46 2.18 18.51
N SER A 172 -14.28 3.18 18.17
CA SER A 172 -14.03 4.58 18.56
C SER A 172 -14.31 4.83 20.03
N THR A 173 -15.44 4.33 20.56
CA THR A 173 -15.81 4.55 21.97
C THR A 173 -14.97 3.75 22.94
N TYR A 174 -14.36 2.63 22.50
CA TYR A 174 -13.47 1.82 23.33
C TYR A 174 -12.34 2.63 23.96
N ILE A 175 -11.66 3.46 23.16
CA ILE A 175 -10.54 4.28 23.66
C ILE A 175 -11.03 5.23 24.73
N SER A 176 -12.13 5.96 24.47
CA SER A 176 -12.72 6.89 25.44
C SER A 176 -13.15 6.19 26.74
N TYR A 177 -13.69 4.97 26.63
CA TYR A 177 -14.06 4.20 27.83
C TYR A 177 -12.84 3.70 28.61
N MET A 178 -11.74 3.35 27.93
CA MET A 178 -10.49 2.97 28.60
C MET A 178 -9.81 4.15 29.32
N GLU A 179 -10.11 5.38 28.93
CA GLU A 179 -9.65 6.62 29.59
C GLU A 179 -10.61 7.09 30.70
N SER A 180 -11.74 6.41 30.91
CA SER A 180 -12.72 6.76 31.96
C SER A 180 -12.07 6.72 33.35
N PRO A 181 -12.34 7.68 34.23
CA PRO A 181 -11.97 7.58 35.65
C PRO A 181 -12.64 6.41 36.35
N ASP A 182 -13.82 6.00 35.90
CA ASP A 182 -14.55 4.86 36.47
C ASP A 182 -13.94 3.52 36.03
N ARG A 183 -13.52 2.72 37.02
CA ARG A 183 -12.95 1.41 36.78
C ARG A 183 -13.97 0.42 36.16
N ALA A 184 -15.24 0.50 36.57
CA ALA A 184 -16.27 -0.41 36.04
C ALA A 184 -16.47 -0.22 34.54
N VAL A 185 -16.43 1.04 34.07
CA VAL A 185 -16.47 1.37 32.63
C VAL A 185 -15.28 0.78 31.90
N ARG A 186 -14.04 0.98 32.40
CA ARG A 186 -12.84 0.44 31.78
C ARG A 186 -12.86 -1.09 31.71
N GLU A 187 -13.23 -1.74 32.82
CA GLU A 187 -13.31 -3.20 32.90
C GLU A 187 -14.38 -3.77 31.97
N GLY A 188 -15.57 -3.12 31.94
CA GLY A 188 -16.66 -3.45 31.02
C GLY A 188 -16.24 -3.35 29.57
N ALA A 189 -15.61 -2.24 29.18
CA ALA A 189 -15.10 -2.01 27.83
C ALA A 189 -14.12 -3.10 27.41
N PHE A 190 -13.12 -3.38 28.26
CA PHE A 190 -12.12 -4.41 27.98
C PHE A 190 -12.73 -5.79 27.81
N LYS A 191 -13.56 -6.23 28.77
CA LYS A 191 -14.17 -7.55 28.75
C LYS A 191 -15.10 -7.73 27.55
N THR A 192 -15.89 -6.72 27.22
CA THR A 192 -16.85 -6.79 26.12
C THR A 192 -16.13 -6.84 24.77
N LEU A 193 -15.14 -5.97 24.52
CA LEU A 193 -14.40 -5.97 23.28
C LEU A 193 -13.63 -7.28 23.07
N TYR A 194 -12.81 -7.66 24.04
CA TYR A 194 -12.00 -8.88 23.91
C TYR A 194 -12.82 -10.15 24.00
N GLY A 195 -13.95 -10.15 24.70
CA GLY A 195 -14.92 -11.25 24.69
C GLY A 195 -15.48 -11.49 23.28
N GLN A 196 -15.86 -10.42 22.58
CA GLN A 196 -16.35 -10.51 21.20
C GLN A 196 -15.27 -10.99 20.25
N ILE A 197 -14.05 -10.43 20.33
CA ILE A 197 -12.90 -10.91 19.53
C ILE A 197 -12.61 -12.39 19.82
N ALA A 198 -12.61 -12.80 21.08
CA ALA A 198 -12.37 -14.19 21.48
C ALA A 198 -13.43 -15.16 20.93
N SER A 199 -14.69 -14.72 20.80
CA SER A 199 -15.75 -15.54 20.20
C SER A 199 -15.46 -15.91 18.74
N LEU A 200 -14.69 -15.07 18.03
CA LEU A 200 -14.30 -15.24 16.62
C LEU A 200 -12.84 -15.70 16.44
N LYS A 201 -12.18 -16.14 17.51
CA LYS A 201 -10.74 -16.48 17.49
C LYS A 201 -10.35 -17.45 16.37
N ASN A 202 -11.22 -18.42 16.06
CA ASN A 202 -10.94 -19.40 15.01
C ASN A 202 -10.97 -18.77 13.61
N THR A 203 -11.90 -17.83 13.39
CA THR A 203 -12.00 -17.06 12.14
C THR A 203 -10.78 -16.16 11.98
N PHE A 204 -10.41 -15.39 13.02
CA PHE A 204 -9.20 -14.59 13.00
C PHE A 204 -7.93 -15.41 12.76
N ALA A 205 -7.83 -16.57 13.41
CA ALA A 205 -6.69 -17.47 13.19
C ALA A 205 -6.65 -18.03 11.76
N ALA A 206 -7.81 -18.27 11.13
CA ALA A 206 -7.89 -18.73 9.74
C ALA A 206 -7.47 -17.62 8.76
N ILE A 207 -7.95 -16.40 8.97
CA ILE A 207 -7.58 -15.21 8.18
C ILE A 207 -6.08 -14.96 8.29
N TYR A 208 -5.54 -14.89 9.50
CA TYR A 208 -4.11 -14.68 9.74
C TYR A 208 -3.24 -15.76 9.09
N ARG A 209 -3.66 -17.02 9.18
CA ARG A 209 -2.98 -18.13 8.52
C ARG A 209 -3.02 -17.98 6.98
N GLY A 210 -4.13 -17.47 6.42
CA GLY A 210 -4.24 -17.13 4.99
C GLY A 210 -3.20 -16.09 4.60
N ASN A 211 -3.12 -15.00 5.33
CA ASN A 211 -2.14 -13.93 5.11
C ASN A 211 -0.69 -14.43 5.22
N LEU A 212 -0.37 -15.26 6.24
CA LEU A 212 0.97 -15.86 6.34
C LEU A 212 1.30 -16.78 5.17
N LYS A 213 0.33 -17.52 4.61
CA LYS A 213 0.54 -18.35 3.43
C LYS A 213 0.82 -17.51 2.20
N GLN A 214 0.09 -16.41 2.01
CA GLN A 214 0.33 -15.43 0.95
C GLN A 214 1.75 -14.86 1.06
N ALA A 215 2.13 -14.31 2.22
CA ALA A 215 3.46 -13.75 2.44
C ALA A 215 4.57 -14.77 2.16
N LYS A 216 4.38 -16.02 2.62
CA LYS A 216 5.33 -17.12 2.36
C LYS A 216 5.41 -17.47 0.87
N PHE A 217 4.27 -17.54 0.18
CA PHE A 217 4.21 -17.83 -1.25
C PHE A 217 5.03 -16.82 -2.06
N TYR A 218 4.76 -15.51 -1.88
CA TYR A 218 5.50 -14.48 -2.60
C TYR A 218 6.99 -14.45 -2.26
N ALA A 219 7.35 -14.64 -0.97
CA ALA A 219 8.75 -14.71 -0.58
C ALA A 219 9.47 -15.89 -1.25
N GLN A 220 8.88 -17.08 -1.25
CA GLN A 220 9.46 -18.26 -1.87
C GLN A 220 9.54 -18.14 -3.40
N SER A 221 8.48 -17.63 -4.04
CA SER A 221 8.45 -17.42 -5.49
C SER A 221 9.56 -16.48 -5.95
N ARG A 222 9.88 -15.45 -5.16
CA ARG A 222 10.94 -14.48 -5.44
C ARG A 222 12.27 -14.84 -4.79
N LYS A 223 12.45 -16.07 -4.31
CA LYS A 223 13.69 -16.59 -3.73
C LYS A 223 14.21 -15.84 -2.50
N TYR A 224 13.34 -15.20 -1.73
CA TYR A 224 13.70 -14.68 -0.41
C TYR A 224 13.89 -15.83 0.59
N SER A 225 14.81 -15.67 1.51
CA SER A 225 15.05 -16.66 2.59
C SER A 225 13.87 -16.83 3.54
N SER A 226 13.02 -15.80 3.66
CA SER A 226 11.79 -15.81 4.48
C SER A 226 10.85 -14.67 4.08
N ALA A 227 9.58 -14.73 4.49
CA ALA A 227 8.64 -13.62 4.36
C ALA A 227 9.17 -12.35 5.04
N ARG A 228 9.78 -12.48 6.23
CA ARG A 228 10.39 -11.35 6.93
C ARG A 228 11.57 -10.71 6.17
N ALA A 229 12.34 -11.51 5.42
CA ALA A 229 13.42 -10.96 4.61
C ALA A 229 12.89 -10.10 3.46
N ARG A 230 11.75 -10.51 2.85
CA ARG A 230 11.06 -9.74 1.82
C ARG A 230 10.57 -8.38 2.32
N GLU A 231 10.02 -8.31 3.53
CA GLU A 231 9.47 -7.08 4.11
C GLU A 231 10.56 -6.05 4.55
N ARG A 232 11.84 -6.43 4.49
CA ARG A 232 12.97 -5.58 4.90
C ARG A 232 13.69 -4.90 3.73
N LEU A 233 13.33 -5.22 2.52
CA LEU A 233 13.82 -4.58 1.30
C LEU A 233 12.90 -3.44 0.85
#